data_5fd44b3847ddb5e53d76f81e01ba08d3
#
_entry.id   5fd44b3847ddb5e53d76f81e01ba08d3
#
_cell.length_a   1.000
_cell.length_b   1.000
_cell.length_c   1.000
_cell.angle_alpha   90.00
_cell.angle_beta   90.00
_cell.angle_gamma   90.00
#
_symmetry.space_group_name_H-M   'P 1'
#
loop_
_entity.id
_entity.type
_entity.pdbx_description
1 polymer ?
#
loop_
_entity_poly.entity_id
_entity_poly.type
_entity_poly.pdbx_seq_one_letter_code
_entity_poly.pdbx_strand_id
1 'polypeptide(L)'
;MINTLLVEDDLYIQRHFVERFSEEEDIRIVAAVRDAFDAEGLCGQGGIDLVLMDVLTLHKHSGLAAGKRIREAYPNIKVLIVTSLVDPEVLQQARRGCADSLWYKDHGTDAIMDVIRRTMAGERVFPSFSPSVEMKRCMSEDFTPAQIEILRDFIKGYTYREIAEKFNLSVSGVRYNIAEMVRIGGFKNKEELTTVAIENKLVVTTLDDGETE
;
A
#
# COMPACT_ATOMS: atom_id res chain seq x y z
N MET A 1 7.83 -26.61 -1.77
CA MET A 1 7.30 -25.85 -2.91
C MET A 1 6.24 -24.91 -2.38
N ILE A 2 6.41 -23.59 -2.52
CA ILE A 2 5.47 -22.56 -2.08
C ILE A 2 4.53 -22.25 -3.25
N ASN A 3 3.27 -22.65 -3.15
CA ASN A 3 2.25 -22.35 -4.16
C ASN A 3 1.73 -20.93 -3.95
N THR A 4 1.99 -20.07 -4.91
CA THR A 4 1.77 -18.63 -4.78
C THR A 4 0.65 -18.15 -5.71
N LEU A 5 -0.32 -17.43 -5.17
CA LEU A 5 -1.28 -16.62 -5.92
C LEU A 5 -0.71 -15.22 -6.11
N LEU A 6 -0.67 -14.75 -7.34
CA LEU A 6 -0.28 -13.37 -7.67
C LEU A 6 -1.51 -12.53 -7.98
N VAL A 7 -1.66 -11.39 -7.31
CA VAL A 7 -2.74 -10.41 -7.52
C VAL A 7 -2.11 -9.08 -7.93
N GLU A 8 -2.21 -8.74 -9.22
CA GLU A 8 -1.54 -7.61 -9.86
C GLU A 8 -2.31 -7.18 -11.10
N ASP A 9 -2.76 -5.94 -11.18
CA ASP A 9 -3.56 -5.45 -12.30
C ASP A 9 -2.72 -4.99 -13.50
N ASP A 10 -1.45 -4.63 -13.29
CA ASP A 10 -0.53 -4.33 -14.38
C ASP A 10 0.00 -5.62 -15.01
N LEU A 11 -0.38 -5.86 -16.26
CA LEU A 11 -0.01 -7.08 -16.99
C LEU A 11 1.51 -7.20 -17.25
N TYR A 12 2.25 -6.09 -17.31
CA TYR A 12 3.70 -6.14 -17.50
C TYR A 12 4.38 -6.56 -16.20
N ILE A 13 3.96 -6.00 -15.07
CA ILE A 13 4.45 -6.38 -13.75
C ILE A 13 4.07 -7.82 -13.45
N GLN A 14 2.82 -8.23 -13.72
CA GLN A 14 2.35 -9.60 -13.53
C GLN A 14 3.22 -10.59 -14.31
N ARG A 15 3.46 -10.33 -15.61
CA ARG A 15 4.31 -11.18 -16.47
C ARG A 15 5.73 -11.24 -15.95
N HIS A 16 6.31 -10.11 -15.56
CA HIS A 16 7.65 -10.04 -15.00
C HIS A 16 7.78 -10.92 -13.74
N PHE A 17 6.82 -10.88 -12.84
CA PHE A 17 6.81 -11.76 -11.67
C PHE A 17 6.70 -13.24 -12.07
N VAL A 18 5.80 -13.59 -12.99
CA VAL A 18 5.64 -14.98 -13.45
C VAL A 18 6.94 -15.51 -14.05
N GLU A 19 7.59 -14.73 -14.92
CA GLU A 19 8.89 -15.09 -15.52
C GLU A 19 9.96 -15.26 -14.46
N ARG A 20 10.13 -14.28 -13.56
CA ARG A 20 11.16 -14.31 -12.52
C ARG A 20 10.99 -15.48 -11.54
N PHE A 21 9.73 -15.78 -11.14
CA PHE A 21 9.45 -16.87 -10.23
C PHE A 21 9.60 -18.24 -10.89
N SER A 22 9.55 -18.34 -12.22
CA SER A 22 9.79 -19.60 -12.94
C SER A 22 11.23 -20.10 -12.83
N GLU A 23 12.17 -19.22 -12.43
CA GLU A 23 13.57 -19.56 -12.21
C GLU A 23 13.84 -20.12 -10.80
N GLU A 24 12.87 -20.08 -9.89
CA GLU A 24 13.02 -20.52 -8.50
C GLU A 24 12.54 -21.99 -8.33
N GLU A 25 13.32 -22.78 -7.63
CA GLU A 25 13.00 -24.21 -7.41
C GLU A 25 11.96 -24.42 -6.30
N ASP A 26 11.85 -23.48 -5.36
CA ASP A 26 11.05 -23.57 -4.13
C ASP A 26 9.74 -22.78 -4.16
N ILE A 27 9.51 -21.97 -5.20
CA ILE A 27 8.34 -21.08 -5.34
C ILE A 27 7.69 -21.31 -6.70
N ARG A 28 6.36 -21.33 -6.75
CA ARG A 28 5.60 -21.47 -7.99
C ARG A 28 4.36 -20.59 -8.00
N ILE A 29 4.18 -19.78 -9.03
CA ILE A 29 2.90 -19.09 -9.29
C ILE A 29 1.90 -20.14 -9.81
N VAL A 30 0.87 -20.43 -9.01
CA VAL A 30 -0.20 -21.39 -9.36
C VAL A 30 -1.40 -20.71 -10.01
N ALA A 31 -1.59 -19.42 -9.72
CA ALA A 31 -2.60 -18.58 -10.36
C ALA A 31 -2.14 -17.13 -10.35
N ALA A 32 -2.57 -16.37 -11.36
CA ALA A 32 -2.35 -14.93 -11.44
C ALA A 32 -3.66 -14.25 -11.82
N VAL A 33 -4.12 -13.32 -11.00
CA VAL A 33 -5.36 -12.55 -11.20
C VAL A 33 -5.08 -11.05 -11.14
N ARG A 34 -6.02 -10.26 -11.64
CA ARG A 34 -5.87 -8.80 -11.71
C ARG A 34 -6.66 -8.07 -10.64
N ASP A 35 -7.54 -8.78 -9.95
CA ASP A 35 -8.50 -8.19 -9.03
C ASP A 35 -8.41 -8.88 -7.65
N ALA A 36 -8.30 -8.08 -6.60
CA ALA A 36 -8.28 -8.58 -5.23
C ALA A 36 -9.58 -9.30 -4.83
N PHE A 37 -10.69 -8.96 -5.50
CA PHE A 37 -11.98 -9.64 -5.28
C PHE A 37 -11.92 -11.13 -5.62
N ASP A 38 -11.17 -11.52 -6.65
CA ASP A 38 -11.05 -12.91 -7.09
C ASP A 38 -10.16 -13.75 -6.15
N ALA A 39 -9.24 -13.09 -5.43
CA ALA A 39 -8.23 -13.76 -4.62
C ALA A 39 -8.81 -14.59 -3.48
N GLU A 40 -9.83 -14.07 -2.80
CA GLU A 40 -10.47 -14.74 -1.66
C GLU A 40 -11.14 -16.05 -2.08
N GLY A 41 -11.86 -16.03 -3.22
CA GLY A 41 -12.49 -17.22 -3.80
C GLY A 41 -11.47 -18.32 -4.19
N LEU A 42 -10.32 -17.91 -4.74
CA LEU A 42 -9.23 -18.84 -5.08
C LEU A 42 -8.59 -19.45 -3.83
N CYS A 43 -8.38 -18.66 -2.78
CA CYS A 43 -7.88 -19.19 -1.49
C CYS A 43 -8.80 -20.26 -0.92
N GLY A 44 -10.12 -20.09 -1.06
CA GLY A 44 -11.11 -21.07 -0.62
C GLY A 44 -11.09 -22.42 -1.37
N GLN A 45 -10.55 -22.46 -2.59
CA GLN A 45 -10.39 -23.70 -3.36
C GLN A 45 -9.23 -24.57 -2.86
N GLY A 46 -8.33 -24.00 -2.06
CA GLY A 46 -7.17 -24.67 -1.50
C GLY A 46 -5.96 -24.72 -2.44
N GLY A 47 -4.85 -25.22 -1.91
CA GLY A 47 -3.61 -25.37 -2.69
C GLY A 47 -2.79 -24.10 -2.86
N ILE A 48 -3.10 -23.02 -2.11
CA ILE A 48 -2.34 -21.76 -2.04
C ILE A 48 -1.68 -21.67 -0.66
N ASP A 49 -0.41 -21.36 -0.63
CA ASP A 49 0.38 -21.16 0.59
C ASP A 49 0.67 -19.67 0.84
N LEU A 50 0.81 -18.90 -0.25
CA LEU A 50 1.15 -17.49 -0.23
C LEU A 50 0.31 -16.69 -1.22
N VAL A 51 -0.13 -15.49 -0.82
CA VAL A 51 -0.70 -14.48 -1.73
C VAL A 51 0.26 -13.30 -1.82
N LEU A 52 0.72 -12.99 -3.03
CA LEU A 52 1.37 -11.72 -3.36
C LEU A 52 0.27 -10.76 -3.81
N MET A 53 0.03 -9.71 -3.04
CA MET A 53 -1.14 -8.85 -3.18
C MET A 53 -0.72 -7.40 -3.44
N ASP A 54 -1.06 -6.85 -4.60
CA ASP A 54 -0.96 -5.39 -4.77
C ASP A 54 -2.05 -4.69 -3.95
N VAL A 55 -1.79 -3.46 -3.55
CA VAL A 55 -2.73 -2.64 -2.76
C VAL A 55 -3.86 -2.11 -3.63
N LEU A 56 -3.55 -1.61 -4.82
CA LEU A 56 -4.54 -1.15 -5.79
C LEU A 56 -4.67 -2.17 -6.92
N THR A 57 -5.83 -2.78 -7.03
CA THR A 57 -6.11 -3.78 -8.04
C THR A 57 -7.21 -3.33 -8.99
N LEU A 58 -7.52 -4.13 -9.99
CA LEU A 58 -8.55 -3.82 -10.98
C LEU A 58 -9.87 -3.41 -10.28
N HIS A 59 -10.64 -2.53 -10.92
CA HIS A 59 -11.89 -1.95 -10.38
C HIS A 59 -11.71 -1.19 -9.04
N LYS A 60 -10.47 -0.85 -8.66
CA LYS A 60 -10.10 -0.18 -7.40
C LYS A 60 -10.42 -1.01 -6.14
N HIS A 61 -10.51 -2.34 -6.26
CA HIS A 61 -10.62 -3.18 -5.09
C HIS A 61 -9.34 -3.14 -4.26
N SER A 62 -9.52 -2.99 -2.95
CA SER A 62 -8.40 -2.84 -2.02
C SER A 62 -7.76 -4.20 -1.70
N GLY A 63 -6.47 -4.35 -2.07
CA GLY A 63 -5.69 -5.51 -1.67
C GLY A 63 -5.44 -5.60 -0.16
N LEU A 64 -5.43 -4.47 0.56
CA LEU A 64 -5.34 -4.46 2.02
C LEU A 64 -6.60 -5.07 2.65
N ALA A 65 -7.79 -4.67 2.18
CA ALA A 65 -9.05 -5.22 2.67
C ALA A 65 -9.17 -6.72 2.34
N ALA A 66 -8.82 -7.13 1.12
CA ALA A 66 -8.79 -8.54 0.72
C ALA A 66 -7.77 -9.34 1.56
N GLY A 67 -6.57 -8.79 1.78
CA GLY A 67 -5.54 -9.41 2.61
C GLY A 67 -6.01 -9.66 4.04
N LYS A 68 -6.71 -8.69 4.64
CA LYS A 68 -7.32 -8.84 5.96
C LYS A 68 -8.31 -10.02 5.99
N ARG A 69 -9.27 -10.06 5.05
CA ARG A 69 -10.26 -11.14 4.97
C ARG A 69 -9.63 -12.51 4.73
N ILE A 70 -8.63 -12.60 3.84
CA ILE A 70 -7.91 -13.85 3.57
C ILE A 70 -7.22 -14.36 4.83
N ARG A 71 -6.52 -13.50 5.58
CA ARG A 71 -5.84 -13.89 6.82
C ARG A 71 -6.80 -14.32 7.92
N GLU A 72 -7.97 -13.71 8.01
CA GLU A 72 -9.01 -14.09 8.96
C GLU A 72 -9.68 -15.41 8.59
N ALA A 73 -9.99 -15.63 7.31
CA ALA A 73 -10.67 -16.82 6.83
C ALA A 73 -9.72 -18.04 6.64
N TYR A 74 -8.46 -17.79 6.25
CA TYR A 74 -7.48 -18.81 5.89
C TYR A 74 -6.13 -18.58 6.61
N PRO A 75 -6.05 -18.79 7.94
CA PRO A 75 -4.87 -18.42 8.75
C PRO A 75 -3.57 -19.14 8.37
N ASN A 76 -3.66 -20.23 7.61
CA ASN A 76 -2.50 -20.96 7.08
C ASN A 76 -1.91 -20.32 5.81
N ILE A 77 -2.67 -19.48 5.11
CA ILE A 77 -2.21 -18.76 3.93
C ILE A 77 -1.51 -17.46 4.39
N LYS A 78 -0.29 -17.24 3.89
CA LYS A 78 0.44 -15.99 4.15
C LYS A 78 0.07 -14.94 3.13
N VAL A 79 0.00 -13.69 3.57
CA VAL A 79 -0.25 -12.53 2.70
C VAL A 79 0.96 -11.60 2.75
N LEU A 80 1.59 -11.42 1.60
CA LEU A 80 2.65 -10.44 1.38
C LEU A 80 2.11 -9.33 0.48
N ILE A 81 2.00 -8.11 1.04
CA ILE A 81 1.69 -6.93 0.24
C ILE A 81 2.89 -6.56 -0.62
N VAL A 82 2.64 -6.36 -1.92
CA VAL A 82 3.67 -6.00 -2.92
C VAL A 82 3.19 -4.75 -3.64
N THR A 83 3.81 -3.59 -3.35
CA THR A 83 3.25 -2.32 -3.83
C THR A 83 4.30 -1.29 -4.21
N SER A 84 3.93 -0.37 -5.11
CA SER A 84 4.69 0.85 -5.40
C SER A 84 4.14 2.09 -4.68
N LEU A 85 3.14 1.92 -3.81
CA LEU A 85 2.55 3.02 -3.05
C LEU A 85 3.43 3.35 -1.86
N VAL A 86 3.91 4.58 -1.78
CA VAL A 86 4.75 5.07 -0.68
C VAL A 86 3.96 5.74 0.44
N ASP A 87 2.64 5.69 0.35
CA ASP A 87 1.73 6.21 1.38
C ASP A 87 1.99 5.52 2.73
N PRO A 88 2.35 6.27 3.80
CA PRO A 88 2.61 5.68 5.12
C PRO A 88 1.41 4.90 5.70
N GLU A 89 0.18 5.25 5.34
CA GLU A 89 -1.02 4.56 5.79
C GLU A 89 -1.07 3.12 5.29
N VAL A 90 -0.61 2.86 4.05
CA VAL A 90 -0.49 1.50 3.49
C VAL A 90 0.38 0.61 4.40
N LEU A 91 1.55 1.11 4.80
CA LEU A 91 2.45 0.39 5.69
C LEU A 91 1.82 0.16 7.08
N GLN A 92 1.12 1.15 7.61
CA GLN A 92 0.46 1.04 8.90
C GLN A 92 -0.68 0.00 8.87
N GLN A 93 -1.55 0.04 7.88
CA GLN A 93 -2.65 -0.92 7.74
C GLN A 93 -2.13 -2.34 7.54
N ALA A 94 -1.11 -2.54 6.69
CA ALA A 94 -0.48 -3.83 6.51
C ALA A 94 0.04 -4.40 7.84
N ARG A 95 0.74 -3.58 8.64
CA ARG A 95 1.25 -3.96 9.97
C ARG A 95 0.15 -4.28 10.98
N ARG A 96 -0.98 -3.56 10.94
CA ARG A 96 -2.10 -3.73 11.89
C ARG A 96 -2.92 -5.00 11.68
N GLY A 97 -2.70 -5.72 10.59
CA GLY A 97 -3.36 -7.01 10.41
C GLY A 97 -3.77 -7.37 8.98
N CYS A 98 -3.58 -6.47 8.03
CA CYS A 98 -3.94 -6.74 6.63
C CYS A 98 -2.93 -7.68 5.93
N ALA A 99 -1.70 -7.82 6.47
CA ALA A 99 -0.66 -8.65 5.87
C ALA A 99 0.24 -9.33 6.92
N ASP A 100 0.97 -10.35 6.49
CA ASP A 100 2.09 -10.94 7.23
C ASP A 100 3.38 -10.17 7.00
N SER A 101 3.58 -9.64 5.78
CA SER A 101 4.75 -8.85 5.38
C SER A 101 4.39 -7.82 4.32
N LEU A 102 5.29 -6.87 4.06
CA LEU A 102 5.18 -5.89 2.98
C LEU A 102 6.52 -5.68 2.29
N TRP A 103 6.48 -5.59 0.97
CA TRP A 103 7.62 -5.28 0.13
C TRP A 103 7.28 -4.19 -0.89
N TYR A 104 8.21 -3.23 -1.09
CA TYR A 104 8.05 -2.19 -2.10
C TYR A 104 8.68 -2.60 -3.43
N LYS A 105 7.97 -2.45 -4.54
CA LYS A 105 8.37 -2.87 -5.90
C LYS A 105 9.69 -2.24 -6.37
N ASP A 106 10.09 -1.10 -5.80
CA ASP A 106 11.30 -0.37 -6.19
C ASP A 106 12.60 -0.96 -5.63
N HIS A 107 12.53 -1.97 -4.76
CA HIS A 107 13.70 -2.59 -4.10
C HIS A 107 14.37 -3.73 -4.91
N GLY A 108 13.98 -3.94 -6.17
CA GLY A 108 14.54 -4.99 -7.02
C GLY A 108 13.99 -6.39 -6.71
N THR A 109 13.76 -7.18 -7.76
CA THR A 109 13.06 -8.48 -7.66
C THR A 109 13.82 -9.56 -6.87
N ASP A 110 15.13 -9.47 -6.72
CA ASP A 110 15.88 -10.46 -5.94
C ASP A 110 15.61 -10.34 -4.44
N ALA A 111 15.34 -9.14 -3.94
CA ALA A 111 15.04 -8.91 -2.53
C ALA A 111 13.68 -9.51 -2.09
N ILE A 112 12.71 -9.64 -3.00
CA ILE A 112 11.39 -10.21 -2.65
C ILE A 112 11.49 -11.69 -2.27
N MET A 113 12.44 -12.45 -2.86
CA MET A 113 12.62 -13.87 -2.59
C MET A 113 13.01 -14.12 -1.13
N ASP A 114 13.90 -13.29 -0.58
CA ASP A 114 14.24 -13.34 0.86
C ASP A 114 13.03 -13.04 1.73
N VAL A 115 12.26 -11.99 1.39
CA VAL A 115 11.04 -11.63 2.12
C VAL A 115 10.01 -12.77 2.09
N ILE A 116 9.82 -13.42 0.95
CA ILE A 116 8.90 -14.56 0.82
C ILE A 116 9.35 -15.70 1.75
N ARG A 117 10.61 -16.13 1.67
CA ARG A 117 11.13 -17.24 2.47
C ARG A 117 11.01 -16.98 3.98
N ARG A 118 11.32 -15.77 4.41
CA ARG A 118 11.16 -15.33 5.81
C ARG A 118 9.70 -15.29 6.23
N THR A 119 8.82 -14.78 5.37
CA THR A 119 7.37 -14.77 5.63
C THR A 119 6.81 -16.18 5.78
N MET A 120 7.23 -17.09 4.91
CA MET A 120 6.82 -18.50 4.99
C MET A 120 7.40 -19.22 6.22
N ALA A 121 8.56 -18.77 6.72
CA ALA A 121 9.11 -19.23 8.00
C ALA A 121 8.39 -18.65 9.24
N GLY A 122 7.37 -17.80 9.04
CA GLY A 122 6.57 -17.19 10.11
C GLY A 122 7.08 -15.84 10.59
N GLU A 123 8.10 -15.27 9.95
CA GLU A 123 8.59 -13.93 10.26
C GLU A 123 7.67 -12.87 9.64
N ARG A 124 7.46 -11.76 10.35
CA ARG A 124 6.77 -10.58 9.84
C ARG A 124 7.79 -9.56 9.34
N VAL A 125 7.91 -9.43 8.02
CA VAL A 125 8.93 -8.58 7.39
C VAL A 125 8.28 -7.28 6.90
N PHE A 126 8.57 -6.19 7.59
CA PHE A 126 8.06 -4.86 7.22
C PHE A 126 9.21 -3.85 7.20
N PRO A 127 9.30 -3.00 6.17
CA PRO A 127 10.22 -1.86 6.18
C PRO A 127 9.97 -0.96 7.40
N SER A 128 11.00 -0.32 7.93
CA SER A 128 10.84 0.59 9.09
C SER A 128 9.99 1.79 8.75
N PHE A 129 10.15 2.32 7.53
CA PHE A 129 9.46 3.51 7.01
C PHE A 129 9.04 3.27 5.56
N SER A 130 8.05 4.02 5.09
CA SER A 130 7.74 4.11 3.67
C SER A 130 8.88 4.81 2.93
N PRO A 131 9.14 4.44 1.66
CA PRO A 131 10.12 5.15 0.84
C PRO A 131 9.83 6.64 0.77
N SER A 132 10.89 7.45 0.82
CA SER A 132 10.79 8.88 0.62
C SER A 132 10.71 9.20 -0.88
N VAL A 133 9.86 10.14 -1.25
CA VAL A 133 9.67 10.57 -2.64
C VAL A 133 9.93 12.06 -2.80
N GLU A 134 10.39 12.46 -3.98
CA GLU A 134 10.64 13.85 -4.32
C GLU A 134 9.32 14.63 -4.40
N MET A 135 9.25 15.75 -3.68
CA MET A 135 8.09 16.63 -3.60
C MET A 135 8.48 18.01 -4.15
N LYS A 136 8.93 18.08 -5.40
CA LYS A 136 9.37 19.28 -6.12
C LYS A 136 10.68 19.88 -5.60
N ARG A 137 10.75 20.48 -4.41
CA ARG A 137 11.94 21.09 -3.81
C ARG A 137 12.33 20.49 -2.45
N CYS A 138 11.62 19.47 -2.02
CA CYS A 138 11.86 18.77 -0.77
C CYS A 138 11.61 17.27 -0.98
N MET A 139 11.91 16.48 0.03
CA MET A 139 11.50 15.08 0.09
C MET A 139 10.24 14.93 0.94
N SER A 140 9.48 13.85 0.75
CA SER A 140 8.27 13.60 1.55
C SER A 140 8.56 13.46 3.05
N GLU A 141 9.78 13.08 3.44
CA GLU A 141 10.24 12.99 4.82
C GLU A 141 10.43 14.35 5.51
N ASP A 142 10.49 15.45 4.73
CA ASP A 142 10.50 16.80 5.28
C ASP A 142 9.13 17.23 5.83
N PHE A 143 8.08 16.47 5.55
CA PHE A 143 6.76 16.65 6.13
C PHE A 143 6.59 15.78 7.36
N THR A 144 6.02 16.34 8.41
CA THR A 144 5.69 15.55 9.61
C THR A 144 4.57 14.54 9.32
N PRO A 145 4.49 13.42 10.06
CA PRO A 145 3.37 12.48 9.92
C PRO A 145 1.99 13.15 10.05
N ALA A 146 1.84 14.10 10.99
CA ALA A 146 0.60 14.85 11.16
C ALA A 146 0.26 15.71 9.93
N GLN A 147 1.25 16.30 9.27
CA GLN A 147 1.04 17.05 8.04
C GLN A 147 0.56 16.15 6.90
N ILE A 148 1.14 14.95 6.76
CA ILE A 148 0.71 13.98 5.73
C ILE A 148 -0.75 13.55 5.98
N GLU A 149 -1.13 13.29 7.23
CA GLU A 149 -2.51 12.93 7.58
C GLU A 149 -3.50 14.09 7.33
N ILE A 150 -3.14 15.32 7.67
CA ILE A 150 -3.93 16.52 7.36
C ILE A 150 -4.08 16.69 5.84
N LEU A 151 -3.01 16.47 5.09
CA LEU A 151 -3.04 16.52 3.63
C LEU A 151 -3.95 15.44 3.04
N ARG A 152 -3.91 14.24 3.58
CA ARG A 152 -4.78 13.12 3.18
C ARG A 152 -6.26 13.48 3.32
N ASP A 153 -6.66 13.98 4.49
CA ASP A 153 -8.05 14.36 4.71
C ASP A 153 -8.46 15.55 3.82
N PHE A 154 -7.54 16.48 3.60
CA PHE A 154 -7.78 17.58 2.66
C PHE A 154 -7.99 17.08 1.21
N ILE A 155 -7.19 16.11 0.75
CA ILE A 155 -7.32 15.48 -0.56
C ILE A 155 -8.64 14.67 -0.68
N LYS A 156 -9.07 14.03 0.40
CA LYS A 156 -10.38 13.34 0.48
C LYS A 156 -11.59 14.29 0.45
N GLY A 157 -11.37 15.60 0.50
CA GLY A 157 -12.41 16.62 0.41
C GLY A 157 -12.99 17.06 1.74
N TYR A 158 -12.42 16.65 2.88
CA TYR A 158 -12.82 17.18 4.18
C TYR A 158 -12.57 18.68 4.27
N THR A 159 -13.49 19.39 4.91
CA THR A 159 -13.34 20.83 5.18
C THR A 159 -12.28 21.06 6.26
N TYR A 160 -11.67 22.25 6.27
CA TYR A 160 -10.73 22.63 7.32
C TYR A 160 -11.32 22.51 8.74
N ARG A 161 -12.64 22.63 8.89
CA ARG A 161 -13.32 22.49 10.17
C ARG A 161 -13.38 21.02 10.60
N GLU A 162 -13.76 20.12 9.72
CA GLU A 162 -13.78 18.66 9.99
C GLU A 162 -12.39 18.14 10.31
N ILE A 163 -11.37 18.57 9.54
CA ILE A 163 -9.97 18.22 9.81
C ILE A 163 -9.53 18.78 11.19
N ALA A 164 -9.88 20.03 11.50
CA ALA A 164 -9.56 20.64 12.79
C ALA A 164 -10.17 19.87 13.97
N GLU A 165 -11.44 19.47 13.85
CA GLU A 165 -12.13 18.65 14.85
C GLU A 165 -11.47 17.27 15.02
N LYS A 166 -11.14 16.58 13.91
CA LYS A 166 -10.50 15.25 13.93
C LYS A 166 -9.12 15.28 14.59
N PHE A 167 -8.31 16.29 14.33
CA PHE A 167 -6.94 16.39 14.86
C PHE A 167 -6.82 17.19 16.14
N ASN A 168 -7.94 17.64 16.72
CA ASN A 168 -7.98 18.54 17.88
C ASN A 168 -7.12 19.79 17.68
N LEU A 169 -7.25 20.42 16.52
CA LEU A 169 -6.58 21.64 16.12
C LEU A 169 -7.58 22.79 15.95
N SER A 170 -7.09 24.03 15.84
CA SER A 170 -7.88 25.13 15.32
C SER A 170 -7.93 25.09 13.79
N VAL A 171 -8.95 25.68 13.18
CA VAL A 171 -9.04 25.86 11.72
C VAL A 171 -7.82 26.61 11.17
N SER A 172 -7.32 27.61 11.93
CA SER A 172 -6.07 28.29 11.58
C SER A 172 -4.85 27.39 11.66
N GLY A 173 -4.80 26.44 12.59
CA GLY A 173 -3.74 25.43 12.69
C GLY A 173 -3.71 24.50 11.48
N VAL A 174 -4.88 24.04 11.01
CA VAL A 174 -4.96 23.24 9.77
C VAL A 174 -4.46 24.04 8.56
N ARG A 175 -4.93 25.28 8.41
CA ARG A 175 -4.47 26.18 7.33
C ARG A 175 -2.95 26.41 7.37
N TYR A 176 -2.41 26.57 8.58
CA TYR A 176 -0.97 26.75 8.78
C TYR A 176 -0.19 25.49 8.30
N ASN A 177 -0.62 24.29 8.66
CA ASN A 177 0.05 23.06 8.24
C ASN A 177 0.07 22.92 6.71
N ILE A 178 -1.06 23.14 6.03
CA ILE A 178 -1.11 23.12 4.56
C ILE A 178 -0.22 24.20 3.94
N ALA A 179 -0.26 25.42 4.46
CA ALA A 179 0.57 26.52 3.96
C ALA A 179 2.07 26.25 4.18
N GLU A 180 2.43 25.63 5.29
CA GLU A 180 3.81 25.27 5.59
C GLU A 180 4.32 24.18 4.63
N MET A 181 3.52 23.16 4.32
CA MET A 181 3.87 22.17 3.29
C MET A 181 4.04 22.82 1.91
N VAL A 182 3.17 23.74 1.54
CA VAL A 182 3.29 24.51 0.30
C VAL A 182 4.62 25.30 0.26
N ARG A 183 5.00 25.93 1.39
CA ARG A 183 6.26 26.67 1.53
C ARG A 183 7.50 25.76 1.45
N ILE A 184 7.51 24.67 2.20
CA ILE A 184 8.63 23.70 2.25
C ILE A 184 8.88 23.11 0.85
N GLY A 185 7.84 22.61 0.20
CA GLY A 185 7.93 21.99 -1.13
C GLY A 185 8.10 22.99 -2.28
N GLY A 186 7.96 24.31 -2.02
CA GLY A 186 8.03 25.35 -3.04
C GLY A 186 6.91 25.24 -4.07
N PHE A 187 5.72 24.81 -3.64
CA PHE A 187 4.53 24.77 -4.49
C PHE A 187 3.94 26.16 -4.69
N LYS A 188 3.22 26.35 -5.80
CA LYS A 188 2.54 27.63 -6.08
C LYS A 188 1.35 27.85 -5.15
N ASN A 189 0.65 26.77 -4.82
CA ASN A 189 -0.56 26.74 -4.01
C ASN A 189 -0.82 25.33 -3.49
N LYS A 190 -1.89 25.16 -2.71
CA LYS A 190 -2.30 23.88 -2.14
C LYS A 190 -2.79 22.89 -3.20
N GLU A 191 -3.34 23.37 -4.31
CA GLU A 191 -3.80 22.54 -5.43
C GLU A 191 -2.60 21.86 -6.10
N GLU A 192 -1.48 22.55 -6.31
CA GLU A 192 -0.25 21.94 -6.83
C GLU A 192 0.33 20.93 -5.83
N LEU A 193 0.35 21.23 -4.53
CA LEU A 193 0.75 20.28 -3.48
C LEU A 193 -0.10 18.99 -3.56
N THR A 194 -1.42 19.15 -3.66
CA THR A 194 -2.37 18.03 -3.77
C THR A 194 -2.07 17.15 -4.99
N THR A 195 -1.90 17.79 -6.15
CA THR A 195 -1.60 17.09 -7.41
C THR A 195 -0.32 16.27 -7.30
N VAL A 196 0.77 16.90 -6.86
CA VAL A 196 2.07 16.24 -6.72
C VAL A 196 2.04 15.11 -5.68
N ALA A 197 1.32 15.29 -4.58
CA ALA A 197 1.18 14.24 -3.56
C ALA A 197 0.44 12.99 -4.09
N ILE A 198 -0.56 13.17 -4.94
CA ILE A 198 -1.28 12.07 -5.60
C ILE A 198 -0.40 11.42 -6.68
N GLU A 199 0.21 12.21 -7.56
CA GLU A 199 1.07 11.71 -8.65
C GLU A 199 2.25 10.89 -8.13
N ASN A 200 2.86 11.33 -7.02
CA ASN A 200 3.98 10.62 -6.38
C ASN A 200 3.51 9.54 -5.40
N LYS A 201 2.21 9.20 -5.37
CA LYS A 201 1.65 8.13 -4.55
C LYS A 201 1.91 8.27 -3.05
N LEU A 202 2.18 9.51 -2.58
CA LEU A 202 2.36 9.84 -1.17
C LEU A 202 1.03 9.77 -0.41
N VAL A 203 -0.07 10.08 -1.08
CA VAL A 203 -1.43 9.96 -0.55
C VAL A 203 -2.31 9.21 -1.55
N VAL A 204 -2.94 8.15 -1.11
CA VAL A 204 -3.88 7.35 -1.89
C VAL A 204 -5.29 7.56 -1.34
N THR A 205 -6.20 7.99 -2.22
CA THR A 205 -7.58 8.34 -1.83
C THR A 205 -8.53 7.15 -1.79
N THR A 206 -8.15 6.02 -2.38
CA THR A 206 -8.98 4.82 -2.56
C THR A 206 -8.68 3.71 -1.56
N LEU A 207 -7.97 4.02 -0.47
CA LEU A 207 -7.71 3.07 0.62
C LEU A 207 -8.93 2.94 1.56
N ASP A 208 -10.14 3.15 1.10
CA ASP A 208 -11.31 3.01 1.94
C ASP A 208 -11.42 1.55 2.42
N ASP A 209 -11.36 1.42 3.72
CA ASP A 209 -11.71 0.23 4.46
C ASP A 209 -13.13 -0.16 4.02
N GLY A 210 -13.29 -1.32 3.37
CA GLY A 210 -14.57 -1.81 2.86
C GLY A 210 -15.69 -1.94 3.91
N GLU A 211 -15.97 -0.85 4.62
CA GLU A 211 -17.17 -0.59 5.42
C GLU A 211 -18.07 0.36 4.62
N THR A 212 -18.68 -0.18 3.58
CA THR A 212 -19.94 0.37 3.06
C THR A 212 -20.89 -0.80 2.87
N GLU A 213 -21.78 -0.91 3.89
CA GLU A 213 -23.09 -1.57 3.98
C GLU A 213 -23.34 -2.86 3.19
#